data_27cbe218a7f422cc882187ab6e092631
#
_entry.id   27cbe218a7f422cc882187ab6e092631
#
_cell.length_a   1.000
_cell.length_b   1.000
_cell.length_c   1.000
_cell.angle_alpha   90.00
_cell.angle_beta   90.00
_cell.angle_gamma   90.00
#
_symmetry.space_group_name_H-M   'P 1'
#
loop_
_entity.id
_entity.type
_entity.pdbx_description
1 polymer ?
#
loop_
_entity_poly.entity_id
_entity_poly.type
_entity_poly.pdbx_seq_one_letter_code
_entity_poly.pdbx_strand_id
1 'polypeptide(L)'
;MSRAAVPAMLDSGGGSLVHVGSDSGRLPEVGNQDYAAAKLALLALSKSLATEFSPLAIRSNVVVPGPTRTPLYDRPGGFGDQAAELWGIDKESAITRMVTQIRPLLTHKMGQPDDIAQVIAYLVSPLSRQVTAAEWTVDGGALRQV
;
A
#
# COMPACT_ATOMS: atom_id res chain seq x y z
N MET A 1 10.35 4.28 -13.22
CA MET A 1 11.12 3.18 -12.61
C MET A 1 10.88 1.86 -13.34
N SER A 2 9.66 1.28 -13.42
CA SER A 2 9.41 -0.04 -14.05
C SER A 2 9.93 -0.13 -15.48
N ARG A 3 9.70 0.90 -16.31
CA ARG A 3 10.20 0.97 -17.69
C ARG A 3 11.74 0.86 -17.78
N ALA A 4 12.46 1.34 -16.78
CA ALA A 4 13.92 1.25 -16.74
C ALA A 4 14.43 -0.07 -16.13
N ALA A 5 13.64 -0.70 -15.25
CA ALA A 5 14.02 -1.94 -14.58
C ALA A 5 13.79 -3.18 -15.48
N VAL A 6 12.73 -3.18 -16.28
CA VAL A 6 12.35 -4.34 -17.13
C VAL A 6 13.47 -4.82 -18.03
N PRO A 7 14.21 -3.97 -18.81
CA PRO A 7 15.32 -4.45 -19.64
C PRO A 7 16.37 -5.22 -18.85
N ALA A 8 16.81 -4.69 -17.70
CA ALA A 8 17.80 -5.35 -16.86
C ALA A 8 17.29 -6.68 -16.26
N MET A 9 15.99 -6.75 -15.95
CA MET A 9 15.36 -8.00 -15.49
C MET A 9 15.32 -9.05 -16.60
N LEU A 10 15.03 -8.65 -17.83
CA LEU A 10 15.05 -9.56 -19.00
C LEU A 10 16.46 -10.12 -19.22
N ASP A 11 17.47 -9.25 -19.19
CA ASP A 11 18.87 -9.66 -19.34
C ASP A 11 19.33 -10.61 -18.23
N SER A 12 18.72 -10.50 -17.03
CA SER A 12 19.01 -11.36 -15.85
C SER A 12 18.16 -12.63 -15.82
N GLY A 13 17.28 -12.86 -16.81
CA GLY A 13 16.43 -14.05 -16.86
C GLY A 13 15.15 -13.98 -16.03
N GLY A 14 14.75 -12.79 -15.57
CA GLY A 14 13.51 -12.60 -14.84
C GLY A 14 13.59 -11.61 -13.68
N GLY A 15 12.48 -11.43 -12.96
CA GLY A 15 12.43 -10.49 -11.85
C GLY A 15 11.08 -10.38 -11.15
N SER A 16 11.00 -9.48 -10.20
CA SER A 16 9.75 -9.16 -9.50
C SER A 16 9.60 -7.65 -9.33
N LEU A 17 8.53 -7.11 -9.87
CA LEU A 17 8.08 -5.74 -9.66
C LEU A 17 7.04 -5.74 -8.54
N VAL A 18 7.26 -4.90 -7.52
CA VAL A 18 6.29 -4.67 -6.46
C VAL A 18 5.99 -3.18 -6.40
N HIS A 19 4.74 -2.83 -6.64
CA HIS A 19 4.25 -1.46 -6.56
C HIS A 19 3.59 -1.22 -5.21
N VAL A 20 3.83 -0.06 -4.62
CA VAL A 20 3.16 0.33 -3.36
C VAL A 20 1.95 1.19 -3.71
N GLY A 21 0.79 0.55 -3.67
CA GLY A 21 -0.52 1.17 -3.84
C GLY A 21 -0.99 1.94 -2.60
N SER A 22 -2.28 1.92 -2.38
CA SER A 22 -2.96 2.38 -1.16
C SER A 22 -4.40 1.86 -1.16
N ASP A 23 -4.94 1.58 0.01
CA ASP A 23 -6.36 1.28 0.19
C ASP A 23 -7.26 2.46 -0.24
N SER A 24 -6.74 3.71 -0.20
CA SER A 24 -7.42 4.89 -0.74
C SER A 24 -7.78 4.77 -2.23
N GLY A 25 -7.06 3.96 -3.01
CA GLY A 25 -7.44 3.66 -4.39
C GLY A 25 -8.75 2.88 -4.51
N ARG A 26 -9.13 2.12 -3.48
CA ARG A 26 -10.38 1.36 -3.40
C ARG A 26 -11.44 2.01 -2.52
N LEU A 27 -11.00 2.81 -1.55
CA LEU A 27 -11.84 3.54 -0.60
C LEU A 27 -11.39 5.02 -0.58
N PRO A 28 -11.71 5.80 -1.63
CA PRO A 28 -11.32 7.21 -1.70
C PRO A 28 -12.03 8.02 -0.62
N GLU A 29 -11.31 8.98 -0.06
CA GLU A 29 -11.81 9.89 0.96
C GLU A 29 -11.89 11.32 0.43
N VAL A 30 -12.68 12.15 1.10
CA VAL A 30 -12.77 13.58 0.76
C VAL A 30 -11.41 14.25 0.93
N GLY A 31 -10.97 15.00 -0.07
CA GLY A 31 -9.71 15.74 -0.04
C GLY A 31 -8.49 14.98 -0.57
N ASN A 32 -8.65 13.71 -1.00
CA ASN A 32 -7.53 12.93 -1.57
C ASN A 32 -7.84 12.27 -2.93
N GLN A 33 -8.74 12.86 -3.71
CA GLN A 33 -9.26 12.27 -4.95
C GLN A 33 -8.19 12.02 -6.00
N ASP A 34 -7.25 12.94 -6.17
CA ASP A 34 -6.11 12.84 -7.08
C ASP A 34 -5.13 11.74 -6.64
N TYR A 35 -4.83 11.67 -5.35
CA TYR A 35 -4.03 10.60 -4.77
C TYR A 35 -4.70 9.23 -4.96
N ALA A 36 -5.99 9.12 -4.65
CA ALA A 36 -6.76 7.89 -4.81
C ALA A 36 -6.77 7.42 -6.27
N ALA A 37 -7.01 8.33 -7.22
CA ALA A 37 -6.97 8.04 -8.65
C ALA A 37 -5.59 7.56 -9.10
N ALA A 38 -4.52 8.23 -8.64
CA ALA A 38 -3.14 7.83 -8.95
C ALA A 38 -2.81 6.43 -8.40
N LYS A 39 -3.27 6.12 -7.18
CA LYS A 39 -3.05 4.81 -6.55
C LYS A 39 -3.88 3.70 -7.21
N LEU A 40 -5.09 4.00 -7.66
CA LEU A 40 -5.88 3.06 -8.46
C LEU A 40 -5.22 2.79 -9.82
N ALA A 41 -4.66 3.80 -10.47
CA ALA A 41 -3.94 3.64 -11.74
C ALA A 41 -2.73 2.69 -11.61
N LEU A 42 -2.05 2.63 -10.45
CA LEU A 42 -0.97 1.67 -10.21
C LEU A 42 -1.45 0.21 -10.26
N LEU A 43 -2.68 -0.08 -9.86
CA LEU A 43 -3.26 -1.44 -9.96
C LEU A 43 -3.39 -1.85 -11.42
N ALA A 44 -3.94 -0.96 -12.26
CA ALA A 44 -4.08 -1.20 -13.70
C ALA A 44 -2.71 -1.35 -14.37
N LEU A 45 -1.76 -0.48 -14.04
CA LEU A 45 -0.39 -0.55 -14.55
C LEU A 45 0.28 -1.88 -14.18
N SER A 46 0.18 -2.31 -12.93
CA SER A 46 0.78 -3.57 -12.49
C SER A 46 0.18 -4.78 -13.22
N LYS A 47 -1.14 -4.79 -13.42
CA LYS A 47 -1.80 -5.86 -14.20
C LYS A 47 -1.34 -5.87 -15.67
N SER A 48 -1.20 -4.72 -16.29
CA SER A 48 -0.67 -4.59 -17.64
C SER A 48 0.75 -5.13 -17.75
N LEU A 49 1.64 -4.72 -16.82
CA LEU A 49 3.01 -5.22 -16.75
C LEU A 49 3.07 -6.74 -16.51
N ALA A 50 2.21 -7.26 -15.63
CA ALA A 50 2.13 -8.69 -15.39
C ALA A 50 1.71 -9.46 -16.64
N THR A 51 0.70 -8.95 -17.36
CA THR A 51 0.21 -9.58 -18.60
C THR A 51 1.30 -9.64 -19.68
N GLU A 52 2.06 -8.56 -19.81
CA GLU A 52 3.11 -8.46 -20.84
C GLU A 52 4.36 -9.26 -20.47
N PHE A 53 4.82 -9.19 -19.21
CA PHE A 53 6.15 -9.67 -18.83
C PHE A 53 6.17 -10.95 -17.99
N SER A 54 5.04 -11.46 -17.47
CA SER A 54 5.06 -12.73 -16.73
C SER A 54 5.44 -13.94 -17.61
N PRO A 55 5.09 -14.01 -18.90
CA PRO A 55 5.61 -15.05 -19.79
C PRO A 55 7.14 -15.02 -19.96
N LEU A 56 7.77 -13.88 -19.63
CA LEU A 56 9.21 -13.65 -19.67
C LEU A 56 9.85 -13.69 -18.27
N ALA A 57 9.21 -14.41 -17.33
CA ALA A 57 9.65 -14.60 -15.96
C ALA A 57 9.75 -13.32 -15.11
N ILE A 58 9.07 -12.22 -15.48
CA ILE A 58 8.97 -11.00 -14.65
C ILE A 58 7.56 -10.91 -14.07
N ARG A 59 7.44 -11.07 -12.75
CA ARG A 59 6.18 -10.92 -12.03
C ARG A 59 5.93 -9.46 -11.68
N SER A 60 4.66 -9.05 -11.62
CA SER A 60 4.27 -7.71 -11.18
C SER A 60 3.07 -7.78 -10.26
N ASN A 61 3.22 -7.24 -9.04
CA ASN A 61 2.21 -7.25 -8.00
C ASN A 61 2.08 -5.86 -7.35
N VAL A 62 0.98 -5.64 -6.64
CA VAL A 62 0.76 -4.43 -5.84
C VAL A 62 0.56 -4.81 -4.38
N VAL A 63 1.29 -4.16 -3.48
CA VAL A 63 0.96 -4.14 -2.06
C VAL A 63 0.09 -2.91 -1.81
N VAL A 64 -0.99 -3.06 -1.07
CA VAL A 64 -1.99 -2.03 -0.79
C VAL A 64 -2.03 -1.77 0.71
N PRO A 65 -1.18 -0.86 1.21
CA PRO A 65 -1.21 -0.46 2.61
C PRO A 65 -2.48 0.31 2.95
N GLY A 66 -2.98 0.07 4.17
CA GLY A 66 -3.89 0.96 4.87
C GLY A 66 -3.15 1.99 5.72
N PRO A 67 -3.83 2.60 6.71
CA PRO A 67 -3.21 3.52 7.65
C PRO A 67 -2.01 2.88 8.35
N THR A 68 -0.82 3.42 8.08
CA THR A 68 0.46 2.89 8.57
C THR A 68 1.21 3.98 9.32
N ARG A 69 1.66 3.68 10.54
CA ARG A 69 2.36 4.62 11.41
C ARG A 69 3.74 4.94 10.84
N THR A 70 3.91 6.15 10.37
CA THR A 70 5.16 6.64 9.78
C THR A 70 5.43 8.06 10.28
N PRO A 71 6.60 8.64 10.00
CA PRO A 71 6.86 10.06 10.32
C PRO A 71 5.79 11.04 9.80
N LEU A 72 4.97 10.65 8.82
CA LEU A 72 3.84 11.45 8.36
C LEU A 72 2.83 11.73 9.49
N TYR A 73 2.67 10.79 10.42
CA TYR A 73 1.82 10.93 11.60
C TYR A 73 2.57 11.55 12.78
N ASP A 74 3.84 11.15 12.97
CA ASP A 74 4.57 11.40 14.22
C ASP A 74 5.40 12.68 14.23
N ARG A 75 5.83 13.18 13.04
CA ARG A 75 6.61 14.42 12.94
C ARG A 75 5.85 15.61 13.51
N PRO A 76 6.52 16.63 14.02
CA PRO A 76 5.89 17.89 14.41
C PRO A 76 5.00 18.46 13.29
N GLY A 77 3.74 18.78 13.62
CA GLY A 77 2.73 19.22 12.64
C GLY A 77 2.26 18.12 11.68
N GLY A 78 2.58 16.85 11.93
CA GLY A 78 2.09 15.71 11.18
C GLY A 78 0.60 15.42 11.41
N PHE A 79 0.07 14.40 10.75
CA PHE A 79 -1.36 14.07 10.82
C PHE A 79 -1.84 13.78 12.25
N GLY A 80 -0.98 13.20 13.11
CA GLY A 80 -1.31 12.96 14.50
C GLY A 80 -1.53 14.27 15.28
N ASP A 81 -0.65 15.26 15.08
CA ASP A 81 -0.78 16.57 15.75
C ASP A 81 -2.00 17.34 15.21
N GLN A 82 -2.23 17.33 13.90
CA GLN A 82 -3.38 17.98 13.28
C GLN A 82 -4.71 17.40 13.79
N ALA A 83 -4.80 16.07 13.92
CA ALA A 83 -5.98 15.41 14.45
C ALA A 83 -6.17 15.70 15.94
N ALA A 84 -5.10 15.73 16.72
CA ALA A 84 -5.11 16.08 18.15
C ALA A 84 -5.64 17.50 18.37
N GLU A 85 -5.15 18.46 17.60
CA GLU A 85 -5.61 19.85 17.62
C GLU A 85 -7.10 19.97 17.22
N LEU A 86 -7.47 19.33 16.10
CA LEU A 86 -8.85 19.36 15.59
C LEU A 86 -9.87 18.83 16.61
N TRP A 87 -9.49 17.80 17.38
CA TRP A 87 -10.42 17.14 18.33
C TRP A 87 -10.20 17.53 19.77
N GLY A 88 -9.21 18.37 20.08
CA GLY A 88 -8.92 18.82 21.43
C GLY A 88 -8.48 17.70 22.38
N ILE A 89 -7.76 16.69 21.87
CA ILE A 89 -7.29 15.51 22.62
C ILE A 89 -5.79 15.29 22.36
N ASP A 90 -5.16 14.40 23.11
CA ASP A 90 -3.76 14.05 22.88
C ASP A 90 -3.57 13.26 21.57
N LYS A 91 -2.34 13.26 21.07
CA LYS A 91 -1.97 12.63 19.78
C LYS A 91 -2.30 11.13 19.72
N GLU A 92 -2.02 10.38 20.77
CA GLU A 92 -2.25 8.93 20.77
C GLU A 92 -3.76 8.61 20.79
N SER A 93 -4.53 9.36 21.56
CA SER A 93 -5.99 9.28 21.56
C SER A 93 -6.56 9.65 20.18
N ALA A 94 -6.00 10.67 19.52
CA ALA A 94 -6.41 11.07 18.17
C ALA A 94 -6.12 9.96 17.14
N ILE A 95 -4.93 9.39 17.17
CA ILE A 95 -4.56 8.27 16.28
C ILE A 95 -5.47 7.05 16.53
N THR A 96 -5.73 6.72 17.80
CA THR A 96 -6.65 5.63 18.16
C THR A 96 -8.06 5.91 17.63
N ARG A 97 -8.56 7.13 17.79
CA ARG A 97 -9.87 7.54 17.26
C ARG A 97 -9.93 7.42 15.72
N MET A 98 -8.86 7.77 15.02
CA MET A 98 -8.80 7.63 13.57
C MET A 98 -9.09 6.18 13.13
N VAL A 99 -8.44 5.19 13.75
CA VAL A 99 -8.51 3.79 13.33
C VAL A 99 -9.65 2.99 14.00
N THR A 100 -10.37 3.58 14.93
CA THR A 100 -11.51 2.91 15.60
C THR A 100 -12.86 3.54 15.28
N GLN A 101 -12.89 4.82 14.91
CA GLN A 101 -14.15 5.57 14.72
C GLN A 101 -14.25 6.23 13.35
N ILE A 102 -13.20 6.91 12.89
CA ILE A 102 -13.24 7.68 11.64
C ILE A 102 -13.06 6.76 10.42
N ARG A 103 -12.03 5.93 10.46
CA ARG A 103 -11.77 4.87 9.48
C ARG A 103 -11.54 3.55 10.20
N PRO A 104 -12.60 2.87 10.63
CA PRO A 104 -12.47 1.71 11.50
C PRO A 104 -11.73 0.56 10.82
N LEU A 105 -10.59 0.20 11.38
CA LEU A 105 -9.85 -1.01 11.04
C LEU A 105 -10.35 -2.18 11.88
N LEU A 106 -10.43 -3.37 11.32
CA LEU A 106 -10.83 -4.57 12.08
C LEU A 106 -9.82 -4.91 13.18
N THR A 107 -8.55 -4.59 12.97
CA THR A 107 -7.49 -4.77 13.97
C THR A 107 -7.52 -3.72 15.07
N HIS A 108 -8.27 -2.63 14.91
CA HIS A 108 -8.29 -1.45 15.79
C HIS A 108 -6.90 -0.83 16.04
N LYS A 109 -5.92 -1.14 15.21
CA LYS A 109 -4.54 -0.64 15.30
C LYS A 109 -4.06 -0.17 13.95
N MET A 110 -3.29 0.92 13.96
CA MET A 110 -2.55 1.37 12.78
C MET A 110 -1.44 0.37 12.48
N GLY A 111 -1.25 0.03 11.20
CA GLY A 111 -0.15 -0.82 10.75
C GLY A 111 1.21 -0.17 11.04
N GLN A 112 2.26 -0.98 11.01
CA GLN A 112 3.65 -0.54 11.10
C GLN A 112 4.33 -0.71 9.74
N PRO A 113 5.39 0.05 9.42
CA PRO A 113 6.15 -0.12 8.18
C PRO A 113 6.63 -1.56 7.95
N ASP A 114 6.98 -2.27 9.02
CA ASP A 114 7.42 -3.66 8.95
C ASP A 114 6.33 -4.62 8.47
N ASP A 115 5.06 -4.36 8.77
CA ASP A 115 3.93 -5.16 8.26
C ASP A 115 3.90 -5.14 6.73
N ILE A 116 4.17 -3.97 6.15
CA ILE A 116 4.23 -3.79 4.70
C ILE A 116 5.50 -4.41 4.12
N ALA A 117 6.65 -4.19 4.79
CA ALA A 117 7.95 -4.68 4.35
C ALA A 117 8.00 -6.20 4.25
N GLN A 118 7.39 -6.92 5.19
CA GLN A 118 7.33 -8.39 5.20
C GLN A 118 6.57 -8.93 3.97
N VAL A 119 5.46 -8.31 3.58
CA VAL A 119 4.71 -8.71 2.38
C VAL A 119 5.52 -8.40 1.12
N ILE A 120 6.19 -7.24 1.06
CA ILE A 120 7.09 -6.91 -0.06
C ILE A 120 8.22 -7.94 -0.14
N ALA A 121 8.86 -8.28 0.98
CA ALA A 121 9.93 -9.28 1.03
C ALA A 121 9.45 -10.65 0.50
N TYR A 122 8.26 -11.10 0.88
CA TYR A 122 7.66 -12.30 0.31
C TYR A 122 7.47 -12.19 -1.21
N LEU A 123 6.90 -11.08 -1.69
CA LEU A 123 6.59 -10.89 -3.10
C LEU A 123 7.83 -10.78 -4.00
N VAL A 124 8.95 -10.30 -3.49
CA VAL A 124 10.21 -10.27 -4.26
C VAL A 124 10.98 -11.59 -4.18
N SER A 125 10.63 -12.45 -3.23
CA SER A 125 11.32 -13.72 -3.01
C SER A 125 10.89 -14.80 -4.02
N PRO A 126 11.68 -15.88 -4.18
CA PRO A 126 11.29 -17.06 -4.98
C PRO A 126 10.08 -17.82 -4.41
N LEU A 127 9.72 -17.61 -3.14
CA LEU A 127 8.55 -18.24 -2.50
C LEU A 127 7.23 -17.85 -3.17
N SER A 128 7.18 -16.67 -3.79
CA SER A 128 6.01 -16.15 -4.48
C SER A 128 6.02 -16.40 -5.99
N ARG A 129 6.71 -17.44 -6.46
CA ARG A 129 6.89 -17.73 -7.90
C ARG A 129 5.60 -17.83 -8.73
N GLN A 130 4.47 -18.17 -8.11
CA GLN A 130 3.15 -18.25 -8.74
C GLN A 130 2.27 -17.02 -8.49
N VAL A 131 2.82 -15.97 -7.84
CA VAL A 131 2.08 -14.76 -7.51
C VAL A 131 2.45 -13.66 -8.50
N THR A 132 1.55 -13.34 -9.40
CA THR A 132 1.66 -12.22 -10.34
C THR A 132 0.27 -11.62 -10.61
N ALA A 133 0.19 -10.37 -11.05
CA ALA A 133 -1.04 -9.61 -11.26
C ALA A 133 -1.94 -9.51 -10.02
N ALA A 134 -1.40 -9.76 -8.84
CA ALA A 134 -2.15 -9.79 -7.59
C ALA A 134 -2.08 -8.45 -6.86
N GLU A 135 -3.13 -8.21 -6.09
CA GLU A 135 -3.27 -7.11 -5.14
C GLU A 135 -3.21 -7.68 -3.73
N TRP A 136 -2.27 -7.19 -2.93
CA TRP A 136 -2.00 -7.67 -1.57
C TRP A 136 -2.31 -6.58 -0.56
N THR A 137 -3.49 -6.69 0.02
CA THR A 137 -3.98 -5.71 0.99
C THR A 137 -3.34 -5.95 2.36
N VAL A 138 -2.75 -4.89 2.93
CA VAL A 138 -2.14 -4.87 4.27
C VAL A 138 -2.68 -3.62 4.98
N ASP A 139 -3.93 -3.67 5.39
CA ASP A 139 -4.72 -2.50 5.79
C ASP A 139 -5.47 -2.65 7.11
N GLY A 140 -5.19 -3.72 7.86
CA GLY A 140 -5.90 -3.99 9.11
C GLY A 140 -7.40 -4.24 8.93
N GLY A 141 -7.85 -4.55 7.71
CA GLY A 141 -9.26 -4.79 7.39
C GLY A 141 -10.06 -3.50 7.13
N ALA A 142 -9.40 -2.44 6.63
CA ALA A 142 -10.10 -1.24 6.17
C ALA A 142 -10.99 -1.53 4.95
N LEU A 143 -10.47 -2.28 3.98
CA LEU A 143 -11.21 -2.76 2.84
C LEU A 143 -11.97 -4.04 3.21
N ARG A 144 -13.29 -4.01 3.07
CA ARG A 144 -14.19 -5.14 3.39
C ARG A 144 -14.86 -5.70 2.13
N GLN A 145 -14.25 -5.47 0.98
CA GLN A 145 -14.75 -5.94 -0.30
C GLN A 145 -14.28 -7.37 -0.57
N VAL A 146 -15.13 -8.18 -1.15
CA VAL A 146 -14.83 -9.51 -1.69
C VAL A 146 -14.57 -9.44 -3.19
#